data_3bb50b8b791b058d28805c0c697acdbf
#
_entry.id   3bb50b8b791b058d28805c0c697acdbf
#
_cell.length_a   1.000
_cell.length_b   1.000
_cell.length_c   1.000
_cell.angle_alpha   90.00
_cell.angle_beta   90.00
_cell.angle_gamma   90.00
#
_symmetry.space_group_name_H-M   'P 1'
#
loop_
_entity.id
_entity.type
_entity.pdbx_description
1 polymer ?
#
loop_
_entity_poly.entity_id
_entity_poly.type
_entity_poly.pdbx_seq_one_letter_code
_entity_poly.pdbx_strand_id
1 'polypeptide(L)'
;MEKKRFLEGDNKRFCVVSRLLCFFCLFIGIYACQVDEDGVVNKGTLAFRMNVDTALVGVSTKASDLADFKDVNSYAVTIAQDSGVVAEYSRFDKMPAELELGAGAYTIQVSKGTETAAAFDAPYFSGKKEFTIVKDMTTPVEVTAAMANSRVTIDYSDDFLQTYKDYTLSLKTNKMELPLVYEKGESRPMYFLSDASGTKLEIAMELVNIYGKTVNYMATTTIKPKQWAKLTVRTDEKGLNGIAIDVTLNDETKETIYVNIGIPDFMEKLKGAPYIACDLFKWEDTNVSMEEPTEYAKDTKAAKVVITSGGKINQVLLTIKDGSSTLINQYDLANLTEDQIKDLADNYGFSAPEKMKGEMQAEFDLKSVIASLLGKSEDSYYELSLTVVDALPTPNRTSKSVRITVPAAAKPKVSWGMFPNNKTFEQGTLEIKLIVVAGYERGAGQ
;
A
#
# COMPACT_ATOMS: atom_id res chain seq x y z
N MET A 1 6.40 -30.36 65.34
CA MET A 1 5.06 -30.94 65.29
C MET A 1 4.27 -30.06 64.36
N GLU A 2 3.79 -30.43 63.24
CA GLU A 2 3.39 -31.69 62.63
C GLU A 2 3.72 -31.70 61.14
N LYS A 3 4.11 -32.86 60.72
CA LYS A 3 4.53 -33.29 59.42
C LYS A 3 3.35 -33.85 58.60
N LYS A 4 3.50 -33.75 57.30
CA LYS A 4 3.00 -34.71 56.31
C LYS A 4 1.51 -34.83 56.08
N ARG A 5 1.08 -34.37 54.91
CA ARG A 5 0.28 -35.14 53.92
C ARG A 5 -0.11 -34.22 52.76
N PHE A 6 0.47 -34.44 51.61
CA PHE A 6 -0.22 -34.25 50.34
C PHE A 6 0.76 -34.58 49.20
N LEU A 7 0.84 -35.82 48.85
CA LEU A 7 1.40 -36.29 47.57
C LEU A 7 0.75 -37.65 47.26
N GLU A 8 -0.49 -37.61 46.79
CA GLU A 8 -1.11 -38.75 46.09
C GLU A 8 -2.38 -38.23 45.45
N GLY A 9 -2.36 -37.92 44.15
CA GLY A 9 -3.59 -37.50 43.48
C GLY A 9 -3.48 -37.06 42.03
N ASP A 10 -2.26 -36.97 41.44
CA ASP A 10 -2.15 -36.38 40.09
C ASP A 10 -1.69 -37.31 38.94
N ASN A 11 -1.52 -38.59 39.19
CA ASN A 11 -1.06 -39.52 38.15
C ASN A 11 -2.15 -40.13 37.26
N LYS A 12 -3.44 -39.87 37.52
CA LYS A 12 -4.54 -40.40 36.67
C LYS A 12 -5.05 -39.41 35.62
N ARG A 13 -4.75 -38.11 35.74
CA ARG A 13 -5.18 -37.12 34.75
C ARG A 13 -4.16 -36.95 33.59
N PHE A 14 -2.91 -37.28 33.82
CA PHE A 14 -1.85 -37.19 32.77
C PHE A 14 -1.96 -38.30 31.71
N CYS A 15 -2.52 -39.45 32.06
CA CYS A 15 -2.65 -40.58 31.13
C CYS A 15 -3.85 -40.46 30.17
N VAL A 16 -4.87 -39.69 30.50
CA VAL A 16 -6.06 -39.47 29.64
C VAL A 16 -5.79 -38.38 28.63
N VAL A 17 -5.08 -37.30 29.01
CA VAL A 17 -4.69 -36.21 28.10
C VAL A 17 -3.64 -36.67 27.07
N SER A 18 -2.70 -37.54 27.47
CA SER A 18 -1.73 -38.14 26.56
C SER A 18 -2.35 -39.08 25.52
N ARG A 19 -3.41 -39.82 25.89
CA ARG A 19 -4.13 -40.68 24.93
C ARG A 19 -5.08 -39.91 24.01
N LEU A 20 -5.58 -38.75 24.43
CA LEU A 20 -6.40 -37.87 23.56
C LEU A 20 -5.52 -37.10 22.57
N LEU A 21 -4.31 -36.71 22.97
CA LEU A 21 -3.35 -36.03 22.09
C LEU A 21 -2.82 -36.96 21.00
N CYS A 22 -2.59 -38.25 21.30
CA CYS A 22 -2.21 -39.24 20.28
C CYS A 22 -3.33 -39.55 19.28
N PHE A 23 -4.61 -39.47 19.70
CA PHE A 23 -5.72 -39.65 18.76
C PHE A 23 -5.97 -38.46 17.87
N PHE A 24 -5.64 -37.25 18.33
CA PHE A 24 -5.73 -36.02 17.50
C PHE A 24 -4.58 -35.89 16.49
N CYS A 25 -3.39 -36.40 16.81
CA CYS A 25 -2.28 -36.47 15.88
C CYS A 25 -2.49 -37.53 14.77
N LEU A 26 -3.37 -38.52 14.97
CA LEU A 26 -3.63 -39.55 13.95
C LEU A 26 -4.64 -39.07 12.88
N PHE A 27 -5.40 -37.98 13.12
CA PHE A 27 -6.33 -37.43 12.15
C PHE A 27 -5.76 -36.30 11.29
N ILE A 28 -4.58 -35.76 11.63
CA ILE A 28 -3.88 -34.72 10.84
C ILE A 28 -2.98 -35.36 9.75
N GLY A 29 -2.82 -36.68 9.77
CA GLY A 29 -1.92 -37.40 8.86
C GLY A 29 -2.49 -37.86 7.51
N ILE A 30 -3.72 -37.48 7.13
CA ILE A 30 -4.32 -38.00 5.88
C ILE A 30 -4.61 -36.93 4.84
N TYR A 31 -3.99 -35.76 4.95
CA TYR A 31 -3.83 -34.86 3.81
C TYR A 31 -2.36 -34.82 3.35
N ALA A 32 -1.71 -35.97 3.32
CA ALA A 32 -0.53 -36.15 2.53
C ALA A 32 -1.00 -36.11 1.07
N CYS A 33 -0.54 -35.13 0.32
CA CYS A 33 -0.59 -35.11 -1.14
C CYS A 33 -0.18 -36.49 -1.64
N GLN A 34 -1.09 -37.30 -2.17
CA GLN A 34 -0.72 -38.42 -2.99
C GLN A 34 -0.12 -37.85 -4.29
N VAL A 35 1.18 -37.68 -4.29
CA VAL A 35 1.94 -37.67 -5.54
C VAL A 35 1.99 -39.13 -5.96
N ASP A 36 1.18 -39.51 -6.95
CA ASP A 36 1.30 -40.80 -7.61
C ASP A 36 2.70 -40.90 -8.20
N GLU A 37 3.38 -42.01 -7.96
CA GLU A 37 4.76 -42.30 -8.37
C GLU A 37 5.00 -42.21 -9.91
N ASP A 38 3.95 -42.02 -10.72
CA ASP A 38 4.05 -41.91 -12.18
C ASP A 38 4.10 -40.48 -12.73
N GLY A 39 4.19 -39.46 -11.90
CA GLY A 39 4.28 -38.05 -12.35
C GLY A 39 3.04 -37.54 -13.11
N VAL A 40 1.92 -38.24 -13.03
CA VAL A 40 0.66 -37.82 -13.65
C VAL A 40 0.04 -36.75 -12.74
N VAL A 41 0.27 -35.50 -13.06
CA VAL A 41 -0.45 -34.38 -12.41
C VAL A 41 -1.94 -34.55 -12.71
N ASN A 42 -2.73 -34.89 -11.68
CA ASN A 42 -4.19 -34.96 -11.79
C ASN A 42 -4.70 -33.56 -12.13
N LYS A 43 -5.08 -33.32 -13.38
CA LYS A 43 -5.54 -32.03 -13.88
C LYS A 43 -7.04 -32.01 -14.09
N GLY A 44 -7.64 -30.82 -13.98
CA GLY A 44 -8.96 -30.50 -14.46
C GLY A 44 -8.95 -29.13 -15.13
N THR A 45 -10.06 -28.72 -15.67
CA THR A 45 -10.18 -27.49 -16.45
C THR A 45 -10.99 -26.44 -15.68
N LEU A 46 -10.48 -25.23 -15.57
CA LEU A 46 -11.23 -24.06 -15.11
C LEU A 46 -11.91 -23.39 -16.32
N ALA A 47 -13.23 -23.27 -16.29
CA ALA A 47 -14.00 -22.43 -17.20
C ALA A 47 -14.46 -21.17 -16.45
N PHE A 48 -13.76 -20.05 -16.68
CA PHE A 48 -13.95 -18.83 -15.91
C PHE A 48 -14.82 -17.81 -16.65
N ARG A 49 -15.75 -17.19 -15.93
CA ARG A 49 -16.55 -16.05 -16.37
C ARG A 49 -16.47 -14.91 -15.38
N MET A 50 -16.51 -13.69 -15.90
CA MET A 50 -16.44 -12.48 -15.10
C MET A 50 -17.59 -11.55 -15.42
N ASN A 51 -18.15 -10.94 -14.36
CA ASN A 51 -19.11 -9.84 -14.43
C ASN A 51 -18.59 -8.63 -13.64
N VAL A 52 -19.15 -7.46 -13.93
CA VAL A 52 -18.85 -6.24 -13.19
C VAL A 52 -20.16 -5.59 -12.75
N ASP A 53 -20.22 -5.26 -11.48
CA ASP A 53 -21.30 -4.48 -10.89
C ASP A 53 -20.79 -3.05 -10.60
N THR A 54 -21.19 -2.10 -11.46
CA THR A 54 -20.87 -0.67 -11.32
C THR A 54 -21.97 0.12 -10.61
N ALA A 55 -23.00 -0.55 -10.09
CA ALA A 55 -24.05 0.13 -9.33
C ALA A 55 -23.51 0.69 -8.01
N LEU A 56 -23.79 1.96 -7.75
CA LEU A 56 -23.48 2.61 -6.49
C LEU A 56 -24.73 2.69 -5.64
N VAL A 57 -24.61 2.37 -4.36
CA VAL A 57 -25.64 2.65 -3.37
C VAL A 57 -25.56 4.14 -3.03
N GLY A 58 -26.64 4.86 -3.16
CA GLY A 58 -26.67 6.30 -2.89
C GLY A 58 -26.80 7.18 -4.12
N VAL A 59 -27.06 6.59 -5.31
CA VAL A 59 -27.24 7.35 -6.55
C VAL A 59 -28.37 6.80 -7.38
N SER A 60 -29.29 7.65 -7.80
CA SER A 60 -30.31 7.31 -8.80
C SER A 60 -29.82 7.47 -10.24
N THR A 61 -28.73 8.20 -10.48
CA THR A 61 -28.16 8.49 -11.79
C THR A 61 -26.85 7.74 -12.01
N LYS A 62 -26.60 7.32 -13.26
CA LYS A 62 -25.39 6.63 -13.66
C LYS A 62 -24.17 7.51 -13.41
N ALA A 63 -23.26 7.07 -12.57
CA ALA A 63 -21.96 7.72 -12.42
C ALA A 63 -21.18 7.54 -13.73
N SER A 64 -21.04 8.61 -14.51
CA SER A 64 -20.32 8.60 -15.80
C SER A 64 -18.83 8.29 -15.64
N ASP A 65 -18.28 8.65 -14.49
CA ASP A 65 -16.88 8.46 -14.10
C ASP A 65 -16.49 6.98 -13.84
N LEU A 66 -17.47 6.07 -13.77
CA LEU A 66 -17.21 4.63 -13.67
C LEU A 66 -17.35 3.89 -15.00
N ALA A 67 -17.48 4.59 -16.13
CA ALA A 67 -17.68 3.99 -17.44
C ALA A 67 -16.55 3.03 -17.83
N ASP A 68 -15.32 3.41 -17.53
CA ASP A 68 -14.11 2.61 -17.80
C ASP A 68 -14.08 1.29 -17.03
N PHE A 69 -14.77 1.21 -15.89
CA PHE A 69 -14.84 0.00 -15.07
C PHE A 69 -15.84 -1.03 -15.58
N LYS A 70 -16.64 -0.72 -16.59
CA LYS A 70 -17.60 -1.67 -17.20
C LYS A 70 -16.94 -2.69 -18.12
N ASP A 71 -15.76 -2.36 -18.66
CA ASP A 71 -15.03 -3.28 -19.53
C ASP A 71 -14.39 -4.40 -18.73
N VAL A 72 -15.04 -5.57 -18.73
CA VAL A 72 -14.58 -6.79 -18.05
C VAL A 72 -13.18 -7.21 -18.51
N ASN A 73 -12.84 -6.96 -19.78
CA ASN A 73 -11.58 -7.39 -20.38
C ASN A 73 -10.36 -6.68 -19.77
N SER A 74 -10.57 -5.54 -19.15
CA SER A 74 -9.51 -4.72 -18.59
C SER A 74 -9.11 -5.09 -17.15
N TYR A 75 -9.77 -6.07 -16.53
CA TYR A 75 -9.48 -6.49 -15.16
C TYR A 75 -8.31 -7.46 -15.10
N ALA A 76 -7.46 -7.29 -14.10
CA ALA A 76 -6.46 -8.28 -13.75
C ALA A 76 -7.12 -9.49 -13.10
N VAL A 77 -6.54 -10.69 -13.35
CA VAL A 77 -7.00 -11.96 -12.79
C VAL A 77 -5.82 -12.65 -12.11
N THR A 78 -5.97 -13.02 -10.86
CA THR A 78 -4.98 -13.76 -10.09
C THR A 78 -5.61 -15.06 -9.59
N ILE A 79 -4.95 -16.20 -9.82
CA ILE A 79 -5.34 -17.51 -9.33
C ILE A 79 -4.27 -17.97 -8.36
N ALA A 80 -4.66 -18.31 -7.14
CA ALA A 80 -3.77 -18.75 -6.09
C ALA A 80 -4.21 -20.10 -5.51
N GLN A 81 -3.23 -20.89 -5.08
CA GLN A 81 -3.43 -22.10 -4.30
C GLN A 81 -2.65 -21.95 -3.01
N ASP A 82 -3.27 -22.22 -1.88
CA ASP A 82 -2.73 -21.92 -0.55
C ASP A 82 -2.29 -20.45 -0.43
N SER A 83 -1.01 -20.18 -0.27
CA SER A 83 -0.43 -18.82 -0.22
C SER A 83 0.35 -18.46 -1.49
N GLY A 84 0.38 -19.34 -2.51
CA GLY A 84 1.15 -19.15 -3.75
C GLY A 84 0.30 -18.75 -4.94
N VAL A 85 0.77 -17.76 -5.73
CA VAL A 85 0.17 -17.41 -7.02
C VAL A 85 0.53 -18.51 -8.04
N VAL A 86 -0.51 -19.09 -8.66
CA VAL A 86 -0.39 -20.15 -9.67
C VAL A 86 -0.45 -19.59 -11.08
N ALA A 87 -1.32 -18.59 -11.29
CA ALA A 87 -1.45 -17.90 -12.57
C ALA A 87 -1.87 -16.45 -12.34
N GLU A 88 -1.32 -15.55 -13.15
CA GLU A 88 -1.64 -14.13 -13.10
C GLU A 88 -1.77 -13.58 -14.53
N TYR A 89 -2.81 -12.81 -14.75
CA TYR A 89 -3.09 -12.15 -16.03
C TYR A 89 -3.36 -10.68 -15.75
N SER A 90 -2.59 -9.80 -16.37
CA SER A 90 -2.78 -8.34 -16.24
C SER A 90 -4.11 -7.85 -16.80
N ARG A 91 -4.76 -8.66 -17.65
CA ARG A 91 -6.07 -8.39 -18.26
C ARG A 91 -6.82 -9.71 -18.46
N PHE A 92 -8.13 -9.70 -18.23
CA PHE A 92 -9.00 -10.89 -18.43
C PHE A 92 -8.97 -11.39 -19.88
N ASP A 93 -8.91 -10.51 -20.89
CA ASP A 93 -8.83 -10.91 -22.31
C ASP A 93 -7.51 -11.61 -22.69
N LYS A 94 -6.52 -11.66 -21.80
CA LYS A 94 -5.27 -12.42 -21.96
C LYS A 94 -5.32 -13.80 -21.32
N MET A 95 -6.35 -14.06 -20.52
CA MET A 95 -6.56 -15.37 -19.92
C MET A 95 -7.15 -16.33 -20.99
N PRO A 96 -6.66 -17.58 -21.11
CA PRO A 96 -7.30 -18.56 -21.99
C PRO A 96 -8.72 -18.87 -21.51
N ALA A 97 -9.62 -19.15 -22.45
CA ALA A 97 -11.02 -19.47 -22.15
C ALA A 97 -11.16 -20.71 -21.25
N GLU A 98 -10.22 -21.64 -21.37
CA GLU A 98 -10.08 -22.83 -20.55
C GLU A 98 -8.65 -22.91 -20.03
N LEU A 99 -8.50 -23.07 -18.72
CA LEU A 99 -7.21 -23.16 -18.06
C LEU A 99 -7.07 -24.50 -17.34
N GLU A 100 -6.07 -25.29 -17.71
CA GLU A 100 -5.73 -26.52 -16.99
C GLU A 100 -5.03 -26.20 -15.67
N LEU A 101 -5.53 -26.76 -14.58
CA LEU A 101 -4.96 -26.65 -13.23
C LEU A 101 -4.88 -28.05 -12.60
N GLY A 102 -3.97 -28.24 -11.67
CA GLY A 102 -3.94 -29.43 -10.81
C GLY A 102 -5.24 -29.59 -10.01
N ALA A 103 -5.66 -30.80 -9.69
CA ALA A 103 -6.79 -31.00 -8.80
C ALA A 103 -6.47 -30.42 -7.40
N GLY A 104 -7.39 -29.64 -6.84
CA GLY A 104 -7.19 -28.97 -5.55
C GLY A 104 -8.07 -27.75 -5.35
N ALA A 105 -7.94 -27.14 -4.17
CA ALA A 105 -8.66 -25.92 -3.83
C ALA A 105 -7.86 -24.69 -4.29
N TYR A 106 -8.55 -23.72 -4.84
CA TYR A 106 -8.00 -22.48 -5.38
C TYR A 106 -8.82 -21.27 -4.96
N THR A 107 -8.19 -20.13 -5.05
CA THR A 107 -8.87 -18.84 -4.98
C THR A 107 -8.62 -18.10 -6.30
N ILE A 108 -9.67 -17.55 -6.89
CA ILE A 108 -9.56 -16.60 -8.00
C ILE A 108 -9.95 -15.20 -7.50
N GLN A 109 -9.13 -14.23 -7.82
CA GLN A 109 -9.36 -12.81 -7.54
C GLN A 109 -9.30 -12.03 -8.85
N VAL A 110 -10.23 -11.11 -9.01
CA VAL A 110 -10.23 -10.14 -10.11
C VAL A 110 -10.17 -8.73 -9.55
N SER A 111 -9.45 -7.83 -10.21
CA SER A 111 -9.34 -6.45 -9.74
C SER A 111 -9.07 -5.46 -10.86
N LYS A 112 -9.49 -4.21 -10.64
CA LYS A 112 -9.16 -3.05 -11.48
C LYS A 112 -9.07 -1.80 -10.61
N GLY A 113 -8.09 -0.95 -10.90
CA GLY A 113 -7.65 0.15 -10.05
C GLY A 113 -6.58 -0.31 -9.07
N THR A 114 -6.16 0.59 -8.20
CA THR A 114 -5.14 0.32 -7.18
C THR A 114 -5.80 0.19 -5.82
N GLU A 115 -5.50 -0.88 -5.10
CA GLU A 115 -5.96 -1.05 -3.72
C GLU A 115 -5.16 -0.11 -2.82
N THR A 116 -5.80 0.96 -2.39
CA THR A 116 -5.26 1.95 -1.46
C THR A 116 -6.24 2.18 -0.33
N ALA A 117 -5.74 2.54 0.86
CA ALA A 117 -6.60 2.82 2.00
C ALA A 117 -7.55 4.00 1.72
N ALA A 118 -7.06 5.04 1.06
CA ALA A 118 -7.84 6.14 0.50
C ALA A 118 -7.06 6.92 -0.57
N ALA A 119 -7.76 7.46 -1.56
CA ALA A 119 -7.20 8.37 -2.56
C ALA A 119 -8.30 9.19 -3.24
N PHE A 120 -7.91 10.30 -3.88
CA PHE A 120 -8.77 11.05 -4.79
C PHE A 120 -8.85 10.33 -6.14
N ASP A 121 -10.02 10.38 -6.79
CA ASP A 121 -10.28 9.87 -8.15
C ASP A 121 -9.82 8.42 -8.39
N ALA A 122 -9.76 7.60 -7.35
CA ALA A 122 -9.19 6.26 -7.38
C ALA A 122 -10.21 5.17 -7.00
N PRO A 123 -11.23 4.90 -7.82
CA PRO A 123 -12.11 3.76 -7.59
C PRO A 123 -11.34 2.45 -7.73
N TYR A 124 -11.59 1.51 -6.82
CA TYR A 124 -11.02 0.18 -6.81
C TYR A 124 -12.15 -0.85 -6.85
N PHE A 125 -12.11 -1.71 -7.86
CA PHE A 125 -13.06 -2.81 -8.05
C PHE A 125 -12.36 -4.13 -7.82
N SER A 126 -12.98 -4.99 -7.04
CA SER A 126 -12.48 -6.34 -6.82
C SER A 126 -13.60 -7.36 -6.66
N GLY A 127 -13.25 -8.60 -6.92
CA GLY A 127 -14.11 -9.76 -6.66
C GLY A 127 -13.23 -10.97 -6.39
N LYS A 128 -13.67 -11.84 -5.47
CA LYS A 128 -12.92 -13.02 -5.06
C LYS A 128 -13.85 -14.22 -4.92
N LYS A 129 -13.37 -15.40 -5.31
CA LYS A 129 -14.11 -16.65 -5.13
C LYS A 129 -13.17 -17.82 -4.90
N GLU A 130 -13.55 -18.67 -3.97
CA GLU A 130 -12.91 -19.97 -3.74
C GLU A 130 -13.59 -21.03 -4.61
N PHE A 131 -12.82 -21.97 -5.16
CA PHE A 131 -13.31 -23.07 -5.98
C PHE A 131 -12.39 -24.29 -5.88
N THR A 132 -12.87 -25.43 -6.34
CA THR A 132 -12.09 -26.68 -6.33
C THR A 132 -12.03 -27.25 -7.74
N ILE A 133 -10.84 -27.53 -8.21
CA ILE A 133 -10.61 -28.28 -9.46
C ILE A 133 -10.67 -29.76 -9.16
N VAL A 134 -11.49 -30.47 -9.93
CA VAL A 134 -11.63 -31.92 -9.87
C VAL A 134 -10.99 -32.54 -11.12
N LYS A 135 -10.26 -33.63 -10.92
CA LYS A 135 -9.59 -34.37 -11.99
C LYS A 135 -10.57 -34.70 -13.14
N ASP A 136 -10.11 -34.49 -14.36
CA ASP A 136 -10.83 -34.80 -15.63
C ASP A 136 -12.21 -34.12 -15.77
N MET A 137 -12.45 -33.05 -14.96
CA MET A 137 -13.70 -32.29 -15.01
C MET A 137 -13.47 -30.82 -15.35
N THR A 138 -14.46 -30.22 -16.01
CA THR A 138 -14.51 -28.76 -16.18
C THR A 138 -15.27 -28.14 -15.01
N THR A 139 -14.62 -27.22 -14.31
CA THR A 139 -15.19 -26.47 -13.19
C THR A 139 -15.59 -25.07 -13.66
N PRO A 140 -16.89 -24.76 -13.76
CA PRO A 140 -17.35 -23.42 -14.08
C PRO A 140 -17.22 -22.51 -12.85
N VAL A 141 -16.55 -21.37 -13.01
CA VAL A 141 -16.41 -20.37 -11.96
C VAL A 141 -16.83 -19.02 -12.50
N GLU A 142 -17.66 -18.32 -11.75
CA GLU A 142 -18.11 -16.97 -12.07
C GLU A 142 -17.78 -16.04 -10.91
N VAL A 143 -17.16 -14.88 -11.21
CA VAL A 143 -16.84 -13.83 -10.23
C VAL A 143 -17.44 -12.52 -10.70
N THR A 144 -18.10 -11.81 -9.79
CA THR A 144 -18.54 -10.44 -10.02
C THR A 144 -17.62 -9.48 -9.28
N ALA A 145 -16.93 -8.61 -10.02
CA ALA A 145 -16.20 -7.50 -9.43
C ALA A 145 -17.16 -6.37 -9.08
N ALA A 146 -17.01 -5.81 -7.90
CA ALA A 146 -17.75 -4.64 -7.45
C ALA A 146 -16.79 -3.63 -6.80
N MET A 147 -17.22 -2.38 -6.67
CA MET A 147 -16.39 -1.36 -6.02
C MET A 147 -16.15 -1.74 -4.55
N ALA A 148 -14.89 -1.93 -4.17
CA ALA A 148 -14.47 -2.33 -2.82
C ALA A 148 -14.31 -1.13 -1.87
N ASN A 149 -14.26 0.07 -2.41
CA ASN A 149 -14.25 1.30 -1.63
C ASN A 149 -15.61 2.01 -1.58
N SER A 150 -15.72 2.98 -0.66
CA SER A 150 -16.79 3.97 -0.63
C SER A 150 -16.37 5.18 -1.41
N ARG A 151 -17.26 5.76 -2.18
CA ARG A 151 -17.12 7.11 -2.75
C ARG A 151 -17.66 8.14 -1.76
N VAL A 152 -16.88 9.17 -1.46
CA VAL A 152 -17.29 10.28 -0.59
C VAL A 152 -17.10 11.60 -1.35
N THR A 153 -18.10 12.45 -1.36
CA THR A 153 -18.04 13.81 -1.88
C THR A 153 -18.48 14.79 -0.80
N ILE A 154 -17.93 15.99 -0.83
CA ILE A 154 -18.25 17.03 0.14
C ILE A 154 -18.85 18.23 -0.60
N ASP A 155 -19.99 18.66 -0.15
CA ASP A 155 -20.66 19.88 -0.58
C ASP A 155 -20.78 20.83 0.60
N TYR A 156 -20.89 22.11 0.32
CA TYR A 156 -21.03 23.17 1.32
C TYR A 156 -22.27 23.98 1.03
N SER A 157 -23.07 24.22 2.06
CA SER A 157 -24.24 25.10 1.93
C SER A 157 -23.85 26.58 1.80
N ASP A 158 -24.73 27.38 1.24
CA ASP A 158 -24.49 28.82 1.04
C ASP A 158 -24.25 29.58 2.36
N ASP A 159 -24.97 29.21 3.43
CA ASP A 159 -24.80 29.78 4.76
C ASP A 159 -23.44 29.44 5.38
N PHE A 160 -22.94 28.22 5.14
CA PHE A 160 -21.58 27.84 5.52
C PHE A 160 -20.54 28.70 4.79
N LEU A 161 -20.64 28.81 3.47
CA LEU A 161 -19.71 29.59 2.65
C LEU A 161 -19.73 31.10 2.96
N GLN A 162 -20.85 31.62 3.46
CA GLN A 162 -20.95 33.00 3.93
C GLN A 162 -20.33 33.22 5.32
N THR A 163 -20.31 32.17 6.14
CA THR A 163 -19.81 32.24 7.52
C THR A 163 -18.31 31.98 7.62
N TYR A 164 -17.78 31.05 6.78
CA TYR A 164 -16.38 30.62 6.82
C TYR A 164 -15.64 31.00 5.54
N LYS A 165 -14.64 31.88 5.69
CA LYS A 165 -13.81 32.36 4.58
C LYS A 165 -12.76 31.36 4.13
N ASP A 166 -12.35 30.45 5.05
CA ASP A 166 -11.37 29.39 4.76
C ASP A 166 -11.69 28.14 5.58
N TYR A 167 -11.38 26.97 5.03
CA TYR A 167 -11.68 25.70 5.67
C TYR A 167 -10.82 24.57 5.09
N THR A 168 -10.49 23.61 5.94
CA THR A 168 -9.81 22.38 5.59
C THR A 168 -10.49 21.22 6.32
N LEU A 169 -10.76 20.14 5.61
CA LEU A 169 -11.25 18.89 6.17
C LEU A 169 -10.19 17.81 6.06
N SER A 170 -9.98 17.10 7.14
CA SER A 170 -9.08 15.94 7.19
C SER A 170 -9.90 14.70 7.50
N LEU A 171 -9.92 13.75 6.56
CA LEU A 171 -10.75 12.55 6.65
C LEU A 171 -9.85 11.32 6.85
N LYS A 172 -10.17 10.49 7.84
CA LYS A 172 -9.36 9.32 8.19
C LYS A 172 -10.23 8.12 8.53
N THR A 173 -9.77 6.94 8.14
CA THR A 173 -10.28 5.65 8.61
C THR A 173 -9.19 4.89 9.38
N ASN A 174 -9.56 3.81 10.04
CA ASN A 174 -8.60 2.93 10.72
C ASN A 174 -7.66 2.17 9.76
N LYS A 175 -7.91 2.22 8.46
CA LYS A 175 -7.05 1.62 7.41
C LYS A 175 -5.95 2.57 6.94
N MET A 176 -5.94 3.80 7.43
CA MET A 176 -5.04 4.87 6.99
C MET A 176 -4.08 5.24 8.11
N GLU A 177 -2.83 5.44 7.77
CA GLU A 177 -1.87 6.04 8.72
C GLU A 177 -2.10 7.55 8.82
N LEU A 178 -2.34 8.20 7.69
CA LEU A 178 -2.51 9.64 7.56
C LEU A 178 -3.90 9.97 7.02
N PRO A 179 -4.47 11.14 7.38
CA PRO A 179 -5.73 11.59 6.84
C PRO A 179 -5.59 11.98 5.36
N LEU A 180 -6.66 11.85 4.60
CA LEU A 180 -6.82 12.49 3.31
C LEU A 180 -7.33 13.91 3.55
N VAL A 181 -6.62 14.90 3.01
CA VAL A 181 -6.92 16.33 3.25
C VAL A 181 -7.73 16.90 2.09
N TYR A 182 -8.84 17.53 2.43
CA TYR A 182 -9.76 18.17 1.50
C TYR A 182 -9.74 19.69 1.76
N GLU A 183 -8.97 20.39 0.94
CA GLU A 183 -8.79 21.84 1.08
C GLU A 183 -9.94 22.61 0.41
N LYS A 184 -10.04 23.88 0.73
CA LYS A 184 -10.97 24.80 0.08
C LYS A 184 -10.76 24.81 -1.44
N GLY A 185 -11.85 24.56 -2.19
CA GLY A 185 -11.82 24.50 -3.65
C GLY A 185 -11.53 23.12 -4.22
N GLU A 186 -11.19 22.14 -3.38
CA GLU A 186 -11.15 20.74 -3.81
C GLU A 186 -12.56 20.24 -4.12
N SER A 187 -12.72 19.50 -5.21
CA SER A 187 -14.03 18.99 -5.66
C SER A 187 -13.97 17.52 -6.10
N ARG A 188 -12.78 16.94 -6.12
CA ARG A 188 -12.62 15.55 -6.55
C ARG A 188 -13.26 14.60 -5.55
N PRO A 189 -13.89 13.52 -6.02
CA PRO A 189 -14.40 12.48 -5.13
C PRO A 189 -13.23 11.74 -4.45
N MET A 190 -13.43 11.44 -3.19
CA MET A 190 -12.54 10.60 -2.39
C MET A 190 -13.06 9.16 -2.39
N TYR A 191 -12.14 8.20 -2.43
CA TYR A 191 -12.46 6.78 -2.36
C TYR A 191 -11.73 6.16 -1.17
N PHE A 192 -12.50 5.56 -0.26
CA PHE A 192 -11.98 4.95 0.97
C PHE A 192 -12.23 3.44 0.93
N LEU A 193 -11.18 2.64 1.09
CA LEU A 193 -11.32 1.20 1.26
C LEU A 193 -12.16 0.92 2.50
N SER A 194 -13.23 0.16 2.36
CA SER A 194 -14.21 -0.03 3.42
C SER A 194 -14.65 -1.50 3.56
N ASP A 195 -15.10 -1.87 4.74
CA ASP A 195 -15.56 -3.21 5.04
C ASP A 195 -17.08 -3.33 4.88
N ALA A 196 -17.58 -4.51 4.53
CA ALA A 196 -19.00 -4.76 4.38
C ALA A 196 -19.79 -4.51 5.68
N SER A 197 -19.18 -4.73 6.85
CA SER A 197 -19.73 -4.39 8.16
C SER A 197 -19.83 -2.89 8.41
N GLY A 198 -19.08 -2.10 7.64
CA GLY A 198 -18.94 -0.66 7.79
C GLY A 198 -17.55 -0.28 8.34
N THR A 199 -17.05 0.84 7.84
CA THR A 199 -15.78 1.44 8.26
C THR A 199 -16.07 2.82 8.83
N LYS A 200 -15.57 3.10 10.04
CA LYS A 200 -15.70 4.42 10.67
C LYS A 200 -14.87 5.44 9.88
N LEU A 201 -15.50 6.52 9.45
CA LEU A 201 -14.87 7.70 8.87
C LEU A 201 -14.82 8.80 9.93
N GLU A 202 -13.64 9.23 10.30
CA GLU A 202 -13.38 10.34 11.18
C GLU A 202 -13.13 11.60 10.34
N ILE A 203 -13.80 12.69 10.68
CA ILE A 203 -13.75 13.96 9.97
C ILE A 203 -13.28 15.03 10.96
N ALA A 204 -12.13 15.64 10.67
CA ALA A 204 -11.67 16.82 11.37
C ALA A 204 -11.84 18.03 10.46
N MET A 205 -12.32 19.14 11.00
CA MET A 205 -12.50 20.38 10.27
C MET A 205 -11.77 21.50 10.98
N GLU A 206 -10.92 22.21 10.24
CA GLU A 206 -10.36 23.49 10.67
C GLU A 206 -11.03 24.58 9.84
N LEU A 207 -11.77 25.45 10.50
CA LEU A 207 -12.59 26.47 9.86
C LEU A 207 -12.15 27.87 10.32
N VAL A 208 -11.97 28.79 9.37
CA VAL A 208 -11.66 30.18 9.66
C VAL A 208 -12.89 31.04 9.30
N ASN A 209 -13.52 31.62 10.30
CA ASN A 209 -14.68 32.45 10.06
C ASN A 209 -14.34 33.80 9.39
N ILE A 210 -15.35 34.55 8.97
CA ILE A 210 -15.19 35.87 8.32
C ILE A 210 -14.43 36.88 9.18
N TYR A 211 -14.43 36.71 10.51
CA TYR A 211 -13.68 37.56 11.47
C TYR A 211 -12.23 37.10 11.68
N GLY A 212 -11.79 36.04 11.02
CA GLY A 212 -10.44 35.51 11.13
C GLY A 212 -10.21 34.58 12.33
N LYS A 213 -11.26 34.20 13.07
CA LYS A 213 -11.15 33.23 14.17
C LYS A 213 -11.15 31.81 13.63
N THR A 214 -10.16 31.04 14.02
CA THR A 214 -10.10 29.59 13.72
C THR A 214 -10.89 28.80 14.75
N VAL A 215 -11.69 27.85 14.29
CA VAL A 215 -12.41 26.89 15.13
C VAL A 215 -12.20 25.49 14.56
N ASN A 216 -11.98 24.52 15.44
CA ASN A 216 -11.81 23.12 15.07
C ASN A 216 -13.05 22.33 15.48
N TYR A 217 -13.50 21.48 14.58
CA TYR A 217 -14.63 20.60 14.78
C TYR A 217 -14.27 19.17 14.43
N MET A 218 -15.00 18.22 15.01
CA MET A 218 -14.85 16.80 14.71
C MET A 218 -16.22 16.16 14.53
N ALA A 219 -16.27 15.20 13.61
CA ALA A 219 -17.44 14.40 13.32
C ALA A 219 -17.03 12.95 12.99
N THR A 220 -17.96 12.05 13.06
CA THR A 220 -17.75 10.66 12.62
C THR A 220 -19.00 10.13 11.94
N THR A 221 -18.81 9.34 10.88
CA THR A 221 -19.87 8.58 10.24
C THR A 221 -19.37 7.19 9.86
N THR A 222 -20.23 6.34 9.30
CA THR A 222 -19.87 4.99 8.83
C THR A 222 -20.10 4.91 7.33
N ILE A 223 -19.10 4.41 6.62
CA ILE A 223 -19.12 4.20 5.17
C ILE A 223 -18.99 2.70 4.86
N LYS A 224 -19.53 2.27 3.70
CA LYS A 224 -19.53 0.88 3.24
C LYS A 224 -19.12 0.78 1.76
N PRO A 225 -18.63 -0.39 1.31
CA PRO A 225 -18.33 -0.61 -0.11
C PRO A 225 -19.53 -0.31 -1.01
N LYS A 226 -19.27 0.12 -2.23
CA LYS A 226 -20.30 0.50 -3.23
C LYS A 226 -21.20 1.68 -2.83
N GLN A 227 -20.93 2.33 -1.70
CA GLN A 227 -21.73 3.46 -1.23
C GLN A 227 -21.19 4.77 -1.82
N TRP A 228 -22.08 5.64 -2.24
CA TRP A 228 -21.76 7.03 -2.47
C TRP A 228 -22.37 7.87 -1.34
N ALA A 229 -21.53 8.30 -0.41
CA ALA A 229 -21.91 9.19 0.66
C ALA A 229 -21.63 10.65 0.24
N LYS A 230 -22.68 11.44 0.12
CA LYS A 230 -22.58 12.89 -0.07
C LYS A 230 -22.66 13.54 1.31
N LEU A 231 -21.63 14.27 1.69
CA LEU A 231 -21.54 15.00 2.95
C LEU A 231 -21.82 16.48 2.66
N THR A 232 -22.92 17.04 3.17
CA THR A 232 -23.22 18.45 3.05
C THR A 232 -22.91 19.14 4.38
N VAL A 233 -21.87 19.97 4.39
CA VAL A 233 -21.48 20.76 5.56
C VAL A 233 -22.30 22.05 5.57
N ARG A 234 -22.99 22.31 6.67
CA ARG A 234 -23.82 23.51 6.85
C ARG A 234 -23.68 24.09 8.25
N THR A 235 -24.08 25.32 8.43
CA THR A 235 -24.25 25.91 9.77
C THR A 235 -25.45 25.27 10.47
N ASP A 236 -25.40 25.13 11.80
CA ASP A 236 -26.52 24.63 12.57
C ASP A 236 -27.54 25.78 12.80
N GLU A 237 -28.75 25.60 12.33
CA GLU A 237 -29.84 26.60 12.46
C GLU A 237 -30.25 26.88 13.90
N LYS A 238 -29.86 26.05 14.86
CA LYS A 238 -30.19 26.22 16.29
C LYS A 238 -29.35 27.25 17.01
N GLY A 239 -28.56 28.04 16.29
CA GLY A 239 -28.16 29.38 16.73
C GLY A 239 -26.98 29.47 17.70
N LEU A 240 -26.15 28.46 17.85
CA LEU A 240 -24.99 28.49 18.75
C LEU A 240 -23.67 28.19 18.03
N ASN A 241 -23.34 28.89 16.95
CA ASN A 241 -22.04 28.73 16.25
C ASN A 241 -21.70 27.24 15.90
N GLY A 242 -22.72 26.44 15.67
CA GLY A 242 -22.58 25.02 15.41
C GLY A 242 -22.44 24.69 13.92
N ILE A 243 -21.84 23.57 13.64
CA ILE A 243 -21.76 22.95 12.31
C ILE A 243 -22.54 21.65 12.35
N ALA A 244 -23.25 21.35 11.26
CA ALA A 244 -23.86 20.06 11.04
C ALA A 244 -23.40 19.50 9.69
N ILE A 245 -23.33 18.18 9.60
CA ILE A 245 -23.06 17.46 8.36
C ILE A 245 -24.25 16.55 8.06
N ASP A 246 -24.92 16.80 6.95
CA ASP A 246 -25.98 15.94 6.46
C ASP A 246 -25.35 14.86 5.55
N VAL A 247 -25.53 13.60 5.92
CA VAL A 247 -25.10 12.45 5.13
C VAL A 247 -26.24 12.01 4.23
N THR A 248 -26.08 12.19 2.93
CA THR A 248 -27.11 11.87 1.95
C THR A 248 -26.74 10.60 1.19
N LEU A 249 -27.69 9.66 1.14
CA LEU A 249 -27.66 8.44 0.36
C LEU A 249 -28.94 8.33 -0.46
N ASN A 250 -28.86 7.98 -1.74
CA ASN A 250 -30.01 7.91 -2.64
C ASN A 250 -30.85 9.21 -2.70
N ASP A 251 -30.16 10.34 -2.72
CA ASP A 251 -30.76 11.68 -2.71
C ASP A 251 -31.68 12.00 -1.51
N GLU A 252 -31.62 11.17 -0.46
CA GLU A 252 -32.30 11.40 0.81
C GLU A 252 -31.26 11.56 1.93
N THR A 253 -31.46 12.54 2.79
CA THR A 253 -30.65 12.68 4.01
C THR A 253 -30.94 11.51 4.95
N LYS A 254 -29.94 10.71 5.22
CA LYS A 254 -30.05 9.53 6.10
C LYS A 254 -29.61 9.81 7.53
N GLU A 255 -28.71 10.78 7.70
CA GLU A 255 -28.14 11.12 8.98
C GLU A 255 -27.78 12.61 8.99
N THR A 256 -28.04 13.27 10.09
CA THR A 256 -27.50 14.60 10.38
C THR A 256 -26.58 14.49 11.58
N ILE A 257 -25.30 14.77 11.39
CA ILE A 257 -24.29 14.75 12.42
C ILE A 257 -24.12 16.15 12.96
N TYR A 258 -24.44 16.35 14.23
CA TYR A 258 -24.10 17.59 14.92
C TYR A 258 -22.65 17.54 15.35
N VAL A 259 -21.87 18.48 14.89
CA VAL A 259 -20.42 18.45 15.02
C VAL A 259 -20.01 19.00 16.38
N ASN A 260 -19.10 18.32 17.05
CA ASN A 260 -18.56 18.76 18.33
C ASN A 260 -17.33 19.66 18.12
N ILE A 261 -17.17 20.68 18.98
CA ILE A 261 -15.92 21.44 19.06
C ILE A 261 -14.85 20.51 19.61
N GLY A 262 -13.78 20.32 18.86
CA GLY A 262 -12.70 19.45 19.27
C GLY A 262 -11.72 19.14 18.15
N ILE A 263 -10.64 18.49 18.50
CA ILE A 263 -9.60 18.02 17.60
C ILE A 263 -9.49 16.51 17.80
N PRO A 264 -9.67 15.68 16.77
CA PRO A 264 -9.46 14.24 16.89
C PRO A 264 -8.01 13.92 17.28
N ASP A 265 -7.81 12.82 18.00
CA ASP A 265 -6.48 12.36 18.45
C ASP A 265 -5.44 12.28 17.33
N PHE A 266 -5.87 11.87 16.12
CA PHE A 266 -4.96 11.82 14.99
C PHE A 266 -4.49 13.21 14.53
N MET A 267 -5.31 14.26 14.70
CA MET A 267 -4.96 15.64 14.36
C MET A 267 -4.10 16.28 15.44
N GLU A 268 -4.22 15.90 16.71
CA GLU A 268 -3.32 16.35 17.76
C GLU A 268 -1.88 15.91 17.48
N LYS A 269 -1.72 14.68 16.94
CA LYS A 269 -0.41 14.20 16.48
C LYS A 269 0.15 15.01 15.31
N LEU A 270 -0.70 15.59 14.48
CA LEU A 270 -0.29 16.41 13.33
C LEU A 270 0.02 17.86 13.71
N LYS A 271 -0.46 18.36 14.86
CA LYS A 271 -0.11 19.70 15.37
C LYS A 271 1.30 19.78 15.95
N GLY A 272 1.91 18.62 16.19
CA GLY A 272 3.31 18.52 16.58
C GLY A 272 4.27 18.69 15.40
N ALA A 273 5.46 18.15 15.58
CA ALA A 273 6.46 18.11 14.52
C ALA A 273 5.93 17.34 13.29
N PRO A 274 6.38 17.71 12.08
CA PRO A 274 6.01 17.01 10.86
C PRO A 274 6.24 15.49 10.96
N TYR A 275 5.39 14.69 10.34
CA TYR A 275 5.49 13.24 10.29
C TYR A 275 6.05 12.79 8.95
N ILE A 276 6.94 11.79 8.97
CA ILE A 276 7.59 11.23 7.79
C ILE A 276 7.45 9.71 7.86
N ALA A 277 6.84 9.10 6.85
CA ALA A 277 6.73 7.65 6.68
C ALA A 277 7.38 7.21 5.37
N CYS A 278 7.80 5.96 5.29
CA CYS A 278 8.21 5.29 4.07
C CYS A 278 7.64 3.87 4.07
N ASP A 279 7.12 3.42 2.94
CA ASP A 279 6.54 2.08 2.80
C ASP A 279 7.60 0.97 2.68
N LEU A 280 8.81 1.30 2.25
CA LEU A 280 9.90 0.36 2.04
C LEU A 280 10.64 0.01 3.34
N PHE A 281 10.80 0.97 4.26
CA PHE A 281 11.57 0.79 5.49
C PHE A 281 11.02 1.68 6.63
N LYS A 282 11.32 1.28 7.85
CA LYS A 282 11.08 2.13 9.02
C LYS A 282 12.29 3.04 9.22
N TRP A 283 12.05 4.35 9.34
CA TRP A 283 13.12 5.35 9.54
C TRP A 283 13.97 5.13 10.78
N GLU A 284 13.50 4.34 11.72
CA GLU A 284 14.22 4.03 12.98
C GLU A 284 15.10 2.78 12.83
N ASP A 285 15.01 2.09 11.70
CA ASP A 285 15.87 0.94 11.42
C ASP A 285 17.29 1.41 11.19
N THR A 286 18.22 0.94 12.02
CA THR A 286 19.63 1.34 11.94
C THR A 286 20.38 0.72 10.77
N ASN A 287 19.88 -0.39 10.23
CA ASN A 287 20.44 -1.07 9.06
C ASN A 287 19.34 -1.74 8.25
N VAL A 288 19.10 -1.25 7.05
CA VAL A 288 18.30 -1.92 6.02
C VAL A 288 19.27 -2.53 5.03
N SER A 289 19.32 -3.84 4.95
CA SER A 289 20.13 -4.55 3.95
C SER A 289 19.35 -4.71 2.65
N MET A 290 19.95 -4.26 1.56
CA MET A 290 19.42 -4.45 0.20
C MET A 290 20.13 -5.66 -0.40
N GLU A 291 19.72 -6.87 -0.02
CA GLU A 291 20.41 -8.11 -0.39
C GLU A 291 20.37 -8.44 -1.88
N GLU A 292 19.38 -7.93 -2.62
CA GLU A 292 19.24 -8.19 -4.06
C GLU A 292 19.08 -6.90 -4.88
N PRO A 293 20.17 -6.40 -5.50
CA PRO A 293 20.11 -5.25 -6.41
C PRO A 293 19.08 -5.39 -7.53
N THR A 294 18.81 -6.64 -7.97
CA THR A 294 17.87 -6.96 -9.05
C THR A 294 16.40 -6.73 -8.70
N GLU A 295 16.02 -6.77 -7.43
CA GLU A 295 14.64 -6.49 -7.02
C GLU A 295 14.27 -5.01 -7.14
N TYR A 296 15.23 -4.11 -6.96
CA TYR A 296 15.03 -2.66 -7.09
C TYR A 296 15.16 -2.15 -8.52
N ALA A 297 15.87 -2.88 -9.37
CA ALA A 297 15.96 -2.59 -10.81
C ALA A 297 14.69 -3.01 -11.57
N LYS A 298 13.90 -3.92 -11.02
CA LYS A 298 12.60 -4.31 -11.57
C LYS A 298 11.52 -3.41 -10.95
N ASP A 299 10.56 -2.99 -11.74
CA ASP A 299 9.48 -2.04 -11.42
C ASP A 299 8.53 -2.41 -10.25
N THR A 300 8.92 -3.28 -9.34
CA THR A 300 8.02 -3.95 -8.39
C THR A 300 8.00 -3.37 -6.98
N LYS A 301 9.05 -2.67 -6.52
CA LYS A 301 9.03 -2.09 -5.17
C LYS A 301 9.21 -0.58 -5.22
N ALA A 302 8.19 0.14 -4.79
CA ALA A 302 8.25 1.58 -4.56
C ALA A 302 8.95 1.86 -3.22
N ALA A 303 9.62 3.00 -3.13
CA ALA A 303 10.10 3.57 -1.87
C ALA A 303 9.33 4.87 -1.61
N LYS A 304 8.02 4.73 -1.48
CA LYS A 304 7.09 5.85 -1.37
C LYS A 304 7.26 6.50 -0.01
N VAL A 305 7.66 7.77 -0.02
CA VAL A 305 7.73 8.62 1.17
C VAL A 305 6.47 9.46 1.24
N VAL A 306 5.86 9.48 2.42
CA VAL A 306 4.70 10.32 2.74
C VAL A 306 5.09 11.27 3.85
N ILE A 307 4.91 12.55 3.61
CA ILE A 307 5.13 13.62 4.58
C ILE A 307 3.77 14.21 4.95
N THR A 308 3.55 14.46 6.25
CA THR A 308 2.41 15.21 6.74
C THR A 308 2.87 16.27 7.72
N SER A 309 2.37 17.48 7.57
CA SER A 309 2.72 18.62 8.42
C SER A 309 1.48 19.47 8.68
N GLY A 310 1.02 19.52 9.92
CA GLY A 310 -0.10 20.37 10.33
C GLY A 310 0.19 21.86 10.19
N GLY A 311 1.47 22.26 10.21
CA GLY A 311 1.93 23.63 10.00
C GLY A 311 2.23 23.98 8.54
N LYS A 312 1.85 23.11 7.58
CA LYS A 312 2.22 23.14 6.15
C LYS A 312 3.74 22.95 5.96
N ILE A 313 4.10 22.35 4.84
CA ILE A 313 5.50 22.09 4.50
C ILE A 313 6.16 23.39 4.05
N ASN A 314 7.29 23.73 4.67
CA ASN A 314 8.14 24.84 4.25
C ASN A 314 9.40 24.35 3.56
N GLN A 315 10.07 23.32 4.13
CA GLN A 315 11.28 22.73 3.59
C GLN A 315 11.23 21.21 3.72
N VAL A 316 11.84 20.51 2.73
CA VAL A 316 12.06 19.07 2.73
C VAL A 316 13.53 18.83 2.34
N LEU A 317 14.39 18.70 3.33
CA LEU A 317 15.83 18.62 3.13
C LEU A 317 16.28 17.17 3.00
N LEU A 318 16.74 16.78 1.81
CA LEU A 318 17.33 15.49 1.52
C LEU A 318 18.85 15.54 1.68
N THR A 319 19.41 14.59 2.43
CA THR A 319 20.86 14.38 2.54
C THR A 319 21.18 12.92 2.30
N ILE A 320 22.20 12.67 1.47
CA ILE A 320 22.72 11.33 1.21
C ILE A 320 24.24 11.35 1.43
N LYS A 321 24.72 10.44 2.29
CA LYS A 321 26.15 10.25 2.55
C LYS A 321 26.56 8.83 2.13
N ASP A 322 27.77 8.72 1.61
CA ASP A 322 28.47 7.47 1.33
C ASP A 322 29.64 7.36 2.30
N GLY A 323 29.47 6.64 3.38
CA GLY A 323 30.45 6.60 4.46
C GLY A 323 30.80 7.99 4.97
N SER A 324 32.01 8.46 4.65
CA SER A 324 32.49 9.80 5.03
C SER A 324 32.20 10.90 4.00
N SER A 325 31.79 10.55 2.78
CA SER A 325 31.51 11.48 1.69
C SER A 325 30.06 11.92 1.71
N THR A 326 29.79 13.18 1.36
CA THR A 326 28.41 13.67 1.18
C THR A 326 28.12 13.73 -0.33
N LEU A 327 27.14 12.95 -0.78
CA LEU A 327 26.70 12.90 -2.17
C LEU A 327 25.64 13.98 -2.44
N ILE A 328 24.65 14.09 -1.56
CA ILE A 328 23.62 15.14 -1.57
C ILE A 328 23.67 15.84 -0.22
N ASN A 329 23.82 17.16 -0.22
CA ASN A 329 23.89 17.95 1.00
C ASN A 329 22.70 18.89 1.12
N GLN A 330 21.68 18.45 1.87
CA GLN A 330 20.51 19.26 2.21
C GLN A 330 19.80 19.88 1.01
N TYR A 331 19.58 19.11 -0.07
CA TYR A 331 18.74 19.58 -1.18
C TYR A 331 17.31 19.75 -0.68
N ASP A 332 16.80 20.98 -0.76
CA ASP A 332 15.42 21.29 -0.35
C ASP A 332 14.46 20.90 -1.49
N LEU A 333 13.89 19.69 -1.40
CA LEU A 333 12.97 19.16 -2.40
C LEU A 333 11.72 20.04 -2.61
N ALA A 334 11.40 20.90 -1.64
CA ALA A 334 10.31 21.87 -1.75
C ALA A 334 10.71 23.19 -2.45
N ASN A 335 12.03 23.43 -2.65
CA ASN A 335 12.59 24.63 -3.29
C ASN A 335 13.91 24.30 -4.02
N LEU A 336 13.90 23.37 -4.94
CA LEU A 336 15.08 23.00 -5.73
C LEU A 336 15.48 24.11 -6.67
N THR A 337 16.80 24.32 -6.82
CA THR A 337 17.37 25.13 -7.91
C THR A 337 17.39 24.33 -9.21
N GLU A 338 17.51 25.00 -10.35
CA GLU A 338 17.61 24.33 -11.68
C GLU A 338 18.78 23.34 -11.72
N ASP A 339 19.94 23.69 -11.13
CA ASP A 339 21.10 22.80 -11.06
C ASP A 339 20.82 21.55 -10.20
N GLN A 340 20.11 21.71 -9.08
CA GLN A 340 19.73 20.58 -8.22
C GLN A 340 18.70 19.69 -8.89
N ILE A 341 17.73 20.25 -9.62
CA ILE A 341 16.75 19.49 -10.42
C ILE A 341 17.49 18.64 -11.44
N LYS A 342 18.45 19.25 -12.14
CA LYS A 342 19.26 18.56 -13.14
C LYS A 342 20.13 17.48 -12.52
N ASP A 343 20.80 17.76 -11.40
CA ASP A 343 21.62 16.78 -10.69
C ASP A 343 20.80 15.58 -10.22
N LEU A 344 19.62 15.81 -9.65
CA LEU A 344 18.72 14.74 -9.22
C LEU A 344 18.21 13.90 -10.39
N ALA A 345 17.90 14.53 -11.52
CA ALA A 345 17.45 13.82 -12.71
C ALA A 345 18.57 13.00 -13.36
N ASP A 346 19.74 13.63 -13.60
CA ASP A 346 20.85 13.03 -14.35
C ASP A 346 21.58 11.93 -13.54
N ASN A 347 21.80 12.15 -12.24
CA ASN A 347 22.62 11.26 -11.42
C ASN A 347 21.79 10.26 -10.59
N TYR A 348 20.52 10.56 -10.32
CA TYR A 348 19.66 9.75 -9.44
C TYR A 348 18.35 9.32 -10.11
N GLY A 349 18.06 9.78 -11.35
CA GLY A 349 16.80 9.48 -12.04
C GLY A 349 15.56 9.94 -11.27
N PHE A 350 15.71 10.97 -10.42
CA PHE A 350 14.68 11.42 -9.51
C PHE A 350 14.08 12.75 -9.96
N SER A 351 12.75 12.81 -9.97
CA SER A 351 11.99 14.04 -10.19
C SER A 351 11.22 14.36 -8.91
N ALA A 352 11.50 15.53 -8.34
CA ALA A 352 10.74 16.01 -7.19
C ALA A 352 9.28 16.31 -7.61
N PRO A 353 8.31 16.13 -6.69
CA PRO A 353 6.94 16.56 -6.93
C PRO A 353 6.84 18.04 -7.28
N GLU A 354 5.93 18.39 -8.20
CA GLU A 354 5.74 19.77 -8.64
C GLU A 354 5.36 20.73 -7.51
N LYS A 355 4.71 20.21 -6.47
CA LYS A 355 4.19 21.02 -5.37
C LYS A 355 4.35 20.30 -4.03
N MET A 356 5.20 20.82 -3.19
CA MET A 356 5.36 20.41 -1.79
C MET A 356 5.20 21.58 -0.83
N LYS A 357 5.81 22.72 -1.17
CA LYS A 357 5.79 23.90 -0.31
C LYS A 357 4.39 24.46 -0.14
N GLY A 358 3.99 24.69 1.09
CA GLY A 358 2.66 25.20 1.44
C GLY A 358 1.59 24.14 1.53
N GLU A 359 1.87 22.87 1.17
CA GLU A 359 0.94 21.75 1.29
C GLU A 359 1.00 21.15 2.71
N MET A 360 -0.08 20.53 3.14
CA MET A 360 -0.12 19.76 4.39
C MET A 360 0.40 18.34 4.20
N GLN A 361 0.41 17.84 2.98
CA GLN A 361 0.93 16.53 2.60
C GLN A 361 1.77 16.60 1.34
N ALA A 362 2.79 15.75 1.27
CA ALA A 362 3.53 15.49 0.05
C ALA A 362 3.90 14.02 -0.05
N GLU A 363 3.90 13.50 -1.26
CA GLU A 363 4.30 12.13 -1.55
C GLU A 363 5.33 12.14 -2.68
N PHE A 364 6.35 11.29 -2.56
CA PHE A 364 7.34 11.07 -3.62
C PHE A 364 7.99 9.69 -3.47
N ASP A 365 8.59 9.20 -4.54
CA ASP A 365 9.20 7.88 -4.56
C ASP A 365 10.72 7.99 -4.65
N LEU A 366 11.43 7.45 -3.67
CA LEU A 366 12.89 7.39 -3.64
C LEU A 366 13.46 6.17 -4.37
N LYS A 367 12.64 5.38 -5.06
CA LYS A 367 13.05 4.16 -5.76
C LYS A 367 14.25 4.39 -6.68
N SER A 368 14.18 5.40 -7.53
CA SER A 368 15.27 5.72 -8.47
C SER A 368 16.55 6.15 -7.75
N VAL A 369 16.42 6.92 -6.68
CA VAL A 369 17.54 7.33 -5.83
C VAL A 369 18.21 6.09 -5.24
N ILE A 370 17.46 5.21 -4.61
CA ILE A 370 17.99 3.97 -4.02
C ILE A 370 18.63 3.11 -5.11
N ALA A 371 17.97 2.94 -6.26
CA ALA A 371 18.51 2.17 -7.38
C ALA A 371 19.87 2.72 -7.89
N SER A 372 20.06 4.04 -7.90
CA SER A 372 21.32 4.67 -8.31
C SER A 372 22.48 4.39 -7.35
N LEU A 373 22.18 4.06 -6.10
CA LEU A 373 23.17 3.72 -5.08
C LEU A 373 23.60 2.25 -5.15
N LEU A 374 22.87 1.40 -5.88
CA LEU A 374 23.14 -0.02 -6.03
C LEU A 374 24.24 -0.27 -7.09
N GLY A 375 24.95 -1.41 -6.97
CA GLY A 375 25.86 -1.92 -8.01
C GLY A 375 27.30 -1.42 -7.89
N LYS A 376 27.74 -0.92 -6.74
CA LYS A 376 29.17 -0.69 -6.48
C LYS A 376 29.90 -1.99 -6.21
N SER A 377 31.24 -2.02 -6.48
CA SER A 377 32.05 -3.22 -6.42
C SER A 377 32.46 -3.68 -5.01
N GLU A 378 32.19 -2.86 -4.01
CA GLU A 378 32.56 -3.11 -2.61
C GLU A 378 31.33 -2.97 -1.72
N ASP A 379 31.33 -3.65 -0.58
CA ASP A 379 30.29 -3.47 0.44
C ASP A 379 30.31 -2.00 0.86
N SER A 380 29.19 -1.33 0.69
CA SER A 380 29.03 0.07 1.00
C SER A 380 27.77 0.29 1.81
N TYR A 381 27.74 1.35 2.56
CA TYR A 381 26.53 1.81 3.20
C TYR A 381 26.28 3.28 2.88
N TYR A 382 25.01 3.62 2.80
CA TYR A 382 24.57 4.99 2.62
C TYR A 382 23.73 5.41 3.80
N GLU A 383 23.92 6.64 4.26
CA GLU A 383 22.99 7.30 5.17
C GLU A 383 22.08 8.22 4.38
N LEU A 384 20.80 7.88 4.34
CA LEU A 384 19.77 8.71 3.78
C LEU A 384 19.04 9.41 4.92
N SER A 385 19.03 10.73 4.91
CA SER A 385 18.33 11.54 5.91
C SER A 385 17.35 12.48 5.24
N LEU A 386 16.17 12.58 5.84
CA LEU A 386 15.13 13.50 5.42
C LEU A 386 14.73 14.37 6.60
N THR A 387 14.77 15.68 6.39
CA THR A 387 14.35 16.67 7.40
C THR A 387 13.21 17.50 6.82
N VAL A 388 12.10 17.53 7.53
CA VAL A 388 10.93 18.34 7.18
C VAL A 388 10.80 19.47 8.19
N VAL A 389 10.58 20.68 7.69
CA VAL A 389 10.35 21.90 8.49
C VAL A 389 9.01 22.49 8.08
N ASP A 390 8.15 22.81 9.03
CA ASP A 390 6.88 23.45 8.77
C ASP A 390 6.97 24.98 8.61
N ALA A 391 5.87 25.60 8.21
CA ALA A 391 5.78 27.03 7.94
C ALA A 391 5.22 27.84 9.12
N LEU A 392 5.18 27.28 10.33
CA LEU A 392 4.71 27.99 11.50
C LEU A 392 5.67 29.14 11.88
N PRO A 393 5.21 30.18 12.57
CA PRO A 393 6.09 31.26 13.07
C PRO A 393 7.22 30.76 13.96
N THR A 394 6.97 29.68 14.71
CA THR A 394 8.00 28.88 15.40
C THR A 394 8.00 27.52 14.72
N PRO A 395 8.91 27.28 13.75
CA PRO A 395 8.85 26.08 12.93
C PRO A 395 9.11 24.82 13.74
N ASN A 396 8.24 23.82 13.58
CA ASN A 396 8.53 22.46 14.01
C ASN A 396 9.41 21.77 12.99
N ARG A 397 10.24 20.85 13.46
CA ARG A 397 11.19 20.13 12.65
C ARG A 397 11.21 18.66 13.00
N THR A 398 11.17 17.80 12.00
CA THR A 398 11.39 16.35 12.14
C THR A 398 12.51 15.93 11.21
N SER A 399 13.50 15.23 11.78
CA SER A 399 14.56 14.59 11.01
C SER A 399 14.49 13.09 11.21
N LYS A 400 14.54 12.36 10.12
CA LYS A 400 14.57 10.90 10.10
C LYS A 400 15.76 10.46 9.23
N SER A 401 16.41 9.38 9.64
CA SER A 401 17.53 8.80 8.88
C SER A 401 17.43 7.29 8.86
N VAL A 402 17.95 6.71 7.81
CA VAL A 402 18.09 5.26 7.63
C VAL A 402 19.46 4.96 7.06
N ARG A 403 20.08 3.88 7.51
CA ARG A 403 21.29 3.35 6.91
C ARG A 403 20.92 2.22 5.97
N ILE A 404 21.28 2.38 4.70
CA ILE A 404 21.08 1.40 3.64
C ILE A 404 22.43 0.73 3.40
N THR A 405 22.53 -0.57 3.68
CA THR A 405 23.70 -1.36 3.38
C THR A 405 23.52 -2.00 2.02
N VAL A 406 24.45 -1.75 1.11
CA VAL A 406 24.47 -2.34 -0.23
C VAL A 406 25.58 -3.37 -0.26
N PRO A 407 25.26 -4.67 -0.38
CA PRO A 407 26.28 -5.70 -0.51
C PRO A 407 27.06 -5.51 -1.80
N ALA A 408 28.34 -5.86 -1.77
CA ALA A 408 29.19 -5.86 -2.97
C ALA A 408 28.51 -6.67 -4.07
N ALA A 409 28.51 -6.15 -5.29
CA ALA A 409 28.06 -6.90 -6.45
C ALA A 409 28.79 -8.25 -6.48
N ALA A 410 28.05 -9.33 -6.65
CA ALA A 410 28.64 -10.67 -6.65
C ALA A 410 29.82 -10.72 -7.62
N LYS A 411 30.99 -11.10 -7.13
CA LYS A 411 32.18 -11.21 -8.00
C LYS A 411 31.83 -12.10 -9.18
N PRO A 412 32.25 -11.74 -10.40
CA PRO A 412 31.98 -12.55 -11.58
C PRO A 412 32.45 -13.98 -11.32
N LYS A 413 31.54 -14.93 -11.47
CA LYS A 413 31.89 -16.35 -11.39
C LYS A 413 32.41 -16.77 -12.75
N VAL A 414 33.69 -17.19 -12.76
CA VAL A 414 34.27 -17.82 -13.94
C VAL A 414 34.01 -19.32 -13.83
N SER A 415 33.14 -19.86 -14.66
CA SER A 415 32.93 -21.31 -14.75
C SER A 415 33.61 -21.84 -16.01
N TRP A 416 34.48 -22.84 -15.83
CA TRP A 416 35.16 -23.52 -16.91
C TRP A 416 34.36 -24.77 -17.26
N GLY A 417 33.64 -24.74 -18.35
CA GLY A 417 32.81 -25.88 -18.76
C GLY A 417 33.55 -27.16 -19.05
N MET A 418 34.89 -27.10 -19.29
CA MET A 418 35.71 -28.25 -19.61
C MET A 418 36.77 -28.61 -18.57
N PHE A 419 36.98 -27.81 -17.53
CA PHE A 419 38.04 -28.03 -16.55
C PHE A 419 37.46 -28.18 -15.14
N PRO A 420 37.18 -29.40 -14.68
CA PRO A 420 37.09 -29.63 -13.26
C PRO A 420 38.47 -29.36 -12.62
N ASN A 421 38.49 -28.76 -11.46
CA ASN A 421 39.70 -28.41 -10.72
C ASN A 421 40.76 -29.51 -10.80
N ASN A 422 42.00 -29.17 -11.22
CA ASN A 422 43.18 -30.02 -11.27
C ASN A 422 43.25 -31.10 -12.39
N LYS A 423 42.70 -30.91 -13.58
CA LYS A 423 43.02 -31.73 -14.75
C LYS A 423 44.18 -31.18 -15.55
N THR A 424 45.18 -32.06 -15.80
CA THR A 424 46.27 -31.80 -16.75
C THR A 424 45.81 -32.26 -18.14
N PHE A 425 46.01 -31.43 -19.16
CA PHE A 425 45.66 -31.74 -20.55
C PHE A 425 46.92 -31.92 -21.37
N GLU A 426 46.91 -32.93 -22.22
CA GLU A 426 47.98 -33.13 -23.20
C GLU A 426 47.91 -32.13 -24.33
N GLN A 427 49.04 -31.84 -24.97
CA GLN A 427 49.23 -30.81 -25.96
C GLN A 427 48.33 -31.07 -27.20
N GLY A 428 47.38 -30.21 -27.47
CA GLY A 428 46.47 -30.23 -28.63
C GLY A 428 45.76 -28.92 -28.78
N THR A 429 45.14 -28.66 -29.94
CA THR A 429 44.35 -27.48 -30.17
C THR A 429 43.03 -27.60 -29.40
N LEU A 430 42.88 -26.83 -28.32
CA LEU A 430 41.67 -26.75 -27.49
C LEU A 430 41.01 -25.41 -27.68
N GLU A 431 39.77 -25.43 -28.07
CA GLU A 431 38.93 -24.24 -28.04
C GLU A 431 38.35 -24.04 -26.64
N ILE A 432 38.80 -23.01 -25.94
CA ILE A 432 38.36 -22.72 -24.58
C ILE A 432 37.28 -21.68 -24.64
N LYS A 433 36.02 -22.05 -24.30
CA LYS A 433 34.93 -21.11 -24.17
C LYS A 433 34.87 -20.63 -22.73
N LEU A 434 35.30 -19.40 -22.48
CA LEU A 434 35.17 -18.72 -21.20
C LEU A 434 33.78 -18.11 -21.09
N ILE A 435 32.98 -18.56 -20.13
CA ILE A 435 31.73 -17.94 -19.79
C ILE A 435 31.93 -17.16 -18.49
N VAL A 436 31.94 -15.82 -18.60
CA VAL A 436 31.99 -14.92 -17.45
C VAL A 436 30.56 -14.51 -17.15
N VAL A 437 30.04 -14.95 -16.02
CA VAL A 437 28.74 -14.50 -15.52
C VAL A 437 29.00 -13.42 -14.47
N ALA A 438 28.79 -12.17 -14.85
CA ALA A 438 28.77 -11.06 -13.91
C ALA A 438 27.40 -11.04 -13.22
N GLY A 439 27.38 -10.96 -11.91
CA GLY A 439 26.14 -10.94 -11.12
C GLY A 439 25.28 -9.69 -11.30
N TYR A 440 25.62 -8.83 -12.26
CA TYR A 440 24.87 -7.62 -12.58
C TYR A 440 24.98 -7.28 -14.07
N GLU A 441 23.91 -7.48 -14.83
CA GLU A 441 23.73 -6.83 -16.12
C GLU A 441 23.05 -5.49 -15.89
N ARG A 442 23.75 -4.37 -16.13
CA ARG A 442 23.07 -3.11 -16.39
C ARG A 442 22.29 -3.31 -17.68
N GLY A 443 20.99 -3.29 -17.61
CA GLY A 443 20.15 -3.14 -18.78
C GLY A 443 20.58 -1.87 -19.51
N ALA A 444 21.22 -2.06 -20.67
CA ALA A 444 21.45 -0.97 -21.60
C ALA A 444 20.06 -0.51 -22.07
N GLY A 445 19.64 0.67 -21.63
CA GLY A 445 18.49 1.35 -22.21
C GLY A 445 18.79 1.65 -23.67
N GLN A 446 17.89 1.28 -24.53
CA GLN A 446 17.59 1.93 -25.79
C GLN A 446 16.29 2.67 -25.64
#